data_998339b1240619094d2f696ae359fa73
#
_entry.id   998339b1240619094d2f696ae359fa73
#
_cell.length_a   1.000
_cell.length_b   1.000
_cell.length_c   1.000
_cell.angle_alpha   90.00
_cell.angle_beta   90.00
_cell.angle_gamma   90.00
#
_symmetry.space_group_name_H-M   'P 1'
#
loop_
_entity.id
_entity.type
_entity.pdbx_description
1 polymer ?
#
loop_
_entity_poly.entity_id
_entity_poly.type
_entity_poly.pdbx_seq_one_letter_code
_entity_poly.pdbx_strand_id
1 'polypeptide(L)'
;MPLDFEKTFLKQPSEQKTIRIELSEIAENLVLSGYTLTTAEAKIFDLTGIDKTTDMVESTITIDATNNYVYVTAKDGVDGSDYTLRLKTTWTKTAQPNQLDEKDLLIQVRQKGY
;
A
#
# COMPACT_ATOMS: atom_id res chain seq x y z
N MET A 1 -5.12 5.67 -21.22
CA MET A 1 -6.04 4.98 -20.31
C MET A 1 -5.66 5.28 -18.87
N PRO A 2 -6.57 5.83 -18.07
CA PRO A 2 -6.24 6.09 -16.68
C PRO A 2 -6.02 4.78 -15.92
N LEU A 3 -5.07 4.79 -15.01
CA LEU A 3 -4.85 3.67 -14.09
C LEU A 3 -5.87 3.75 -12.97
N ASP A 4 -6.42 2.60 -12.59
CA ASP A 4 -7.34 2.51 -11.47
C ASP A 4 -6.57 2.23 -10.19
N PHE A 5 -6.61 3.20 -9.27
CA PHE A 5 -6.00 3.05 -7.95
C PHE A 5 -7.08 3.06 -6.88
N GLU A 6 -6.93 2.20 -5.88
CA GLU A 6 -7.89 2.11 -4.78
C GLU A 6 -7.89 3.36 -3.91
N LYS A 7 -6.72 3.97 -3.71
CA LYS A 7 -6.54 5.17 -2.91
C LYS A 7 -5.38 5.98 -3.44
N THR A 8 -5.39 7.27 -3.16
CA THR A 8 -4.30 8.19 -3.50
C THR A 8 -3.75 8.83 -2.23
N PHE A 9 -2.43 8.82 -2.09
CA PHE A 9 -1.73 9.44 -0.97
C PHE A 9 -0.78 10.51 -1.46
N LEU A 10 -0.74 11.62 -0.73
CA LEU A 10 0.11 12.75 -1.06
C LEU A 10 1.31 12.79 -0.11
N LYS A 11 2.51 13.01 -0.67
CA LYS A 11 3.75 13.00 0.08
C LYS A 11 4.70 14.06 -0.44
N GLN A 12 5.44 14.72 0.45
CA GLN A 12 6.53 15.61 0.05
C GLN A 12 7.80 14.81 -0.25
N PRO A 13 8.71 15.30 -1.15
CA PRO A 13 9.89 14.54 -1.56
C PRO A 13 10.80 14.11 -0.40
N SER A 14 11.06 14.98 0.55
CA SER A 14 11.95 14.68 1.67
C SER A 14 11.23 14.10 2.89
N GLU A 15 9.93 13.92 2.81
CA GLU A 15 9.13 13.42 3.91
C GLU A 15 9.22 11.90 4.01
N GLN A 16 9.36 11.41 5.23
CA GLN A 16 9.16 10.01 5.54
C GLN A 16 7.78 9.87 6.18
N LYS A 17 6.86 9.27 5.46
CA LYS A 17 5.45 9.26 5.84
C LYS A 17 4.94 7.86 6.02
N THR A 18 4.34 7.57 7.19
CA THR A 18 3.64 6.32 7.42
C THR A 18 2.21 6.43 6.90
N ILE A 19 1.87 5.55 5.98
CA ILE A 19 0.56 5.49 5.35
C ILE A 19 -0.23 4.37 6.00
N ARG A 20 -1.42 4.68 6.52
CA ARG A 20 -2.35 3.69 7.02
C ARG A 20 -3.29 3.29 5.90
N ILE A 21 -3.26 2.01 5.54
CA ILE A 21 -4.13 1.46 4.50
C ILE A 21 -5.26 0.68 5.18
N GLU A 22 -6.49 1.12 4.95
CA GLU A 22 -7.68 0.54 5.58
C GLU A 22 -8.25 -0.55 4.66
N LEU A 23 -7.95 -1.81 4.98
CA LEU A 23 -8.33 -2.95 4.14
C LEU A 23 -9.81 -3.31 4.26
N SER A 24 -10.50 -2.84 5.28
CA SER A 24 -11.95 -3.03 5.38
C SER A 24 -12.72 -2.37 4.23
N GLU A 25 -12.13 -1.38 3.57
CA GLU A 25 -12.70 -0.75 2.39
C GLU A 25 -12.24 -1.41 1.10
N ILE A 26 -10.91 -1.58 0.93
CA ILE A 26 -10.35 -2.02 -0.35
C ILE A 26 -10.28 -3.54 -0.51
N ALA A 27 -10.43 -4.29 0.56
CA ALA A 27 -10.53 -5.75 0.54
C ALA A 27 -11.80 -6.22 1.27
N GLU A 28 -12.90 -5.49 1.07
CA GLU A 28 -14.17 -5.70 1.76
C GLU A 28 -14.67 -7.14 1.67
N ASN A 29 -14.57 -7.76 0.51
CA ASN A 29 -15.03 -9.14 0.30
C ASN A 29 -14.38 -10.12 1.27
N LEU A 30 -13.08 -9.99 1.49
CA LEU A 30 -12.34 -10.86 2.40
C LEU A 30 -12.70 -10.60 3.85
N VAL A 31 -12.86 -9.33 4.22
CA VAL A 31 -13.27 -8.95 5.57
C VAL A 31 -14.66 -9.47 5.88
N LEU A 32 -15.61 -9.26 4.99
CA LEU A 32 -17.00 -9.71 5.18
C LEU A 32 -17.12 -11.23 5.16
N SER A 33 -16.23 -11.92 4.46
CA SER A 33 -16.22 -13.39 4.44
C SER A 33 -15.55 -14.02 5.65
N GLY A 34 -15.06 -13.21 6.60
CA GLY A 34 -14.48 -13.71 7.85
C GLY A 34 -13.04 -14.13 7.76
N TYR A 35 -12.31 -13.74 6.71
CA TYR A 35 -10.87 -13.99 6.63
C TYR A 35 -10.10 -13.06 7.55
N THR A 36 -8.98 -13.55 8.05
CA THR A 36 -8.08 -12.77 8.91
C THR A 36 -6.83 -12.40 8.15
N LEU A 37 -6.45 -11.13 8.23
CA LEU A 37 -5.21 -10.62 7.65
C LEU A 37 -4.01 -11.19 8.41
N THR A 38 -3.10 -11.87 7.71
CA THR A 38 -1.94 -12.51 8.34
C THR A 38 -0.61 -11.91 7.94
N THR A 39 -0.42 -11.59 6.66
CA THR A 39 0.82 -10.96 6.20
C THR A 39 0.55 -9.89 5.18
N ALA A 40 1.51 -8.98 5.01
CA ALA A 40 1.46 -7.95 4.00
C ALA A 40 2.86 -7.68 3.44
N GLU A 41 2.93 -7.39 2.16
CA GLU A 41 4.15 -7.02 1.47
C GLU A 41 3.84 -5.78 0.62
N ALA A 42 4.73 -4.79 0.65
CA ALA A 42 4.56 -3.57 -0.13
C ALA A 42 5.75 -3.36 -1.06
N LYS A 43 5.45 -2.99 -2.30
CA LYS A 43 6.45 -2.59 -3.28
C LYS A 43 6.04 -1.28 -3.91
N ILE A 44 7.02 -0.46 -4.26
CA ILE A 44 6.77 0.81 -4.95
C ILE A 44 7.42 0.75 -6.32
N PHE A 45 6.66 1.14 -7.34
CA PHE A 45 7.11 1.22 -8.73
C PHE A 45 6.86 2.63 -9.26
N ASP A 46 7.74 3.11 -10.13
CA ASP A 46 7.41 4.32 -10.87
C ASP A 46 6.37 3.99 -11.96
N LEU A 47 5.85 5.00 -12.63
CA LEU A 47 4.80 4.77 -13.64
C LEU A 47 5.31 4.09 -14.91
N THR A 48 6.63 3.93 -15.06
CA THR A 48 7.20 3.15 -16.17
C THR A 48 7.42 1.68 -15.78
N GLY A 49 7.12 1.32 -14.52
CA GLY A 49 7.22 -0.04 -14.04
C GLY A 49 8.55 -0.40 -13.38
N ILE A 50 9.42 0.58 -13.17
CA ILE A 50 10.71 0.34 -12.50
C ILE A 50 10.50 0.24 -11.00
N ASP A 51 11.03 -0.81 -10.40
CA ASP A 51 10.93 -1.07 -8.96
C ASP A 51 11.75 -0.06 -8.17
N LYS A 52 11.09 0.71 -7.30
CA LYS A 52 11.69 1.72 -6.42
C LYS A 52 11.58 1.33 -4.95
N THR A 53 11.24 0.10 -4.65
CA THR A 53 10.98 -0.36 -3.28
C THR A 53 12.15 -0.10 -2.34
N THR A 54 13.36 -0.43 -2.76
CA THR A 54 14.57 -0.24 -1.94
C THR A 54 14.78 1.23 -1.59
N ASP A 55 14.47 2.13 -2.51
CA ASP A 55 14.66 3.58 -2.32
C ASP A 55 13.53 4.23 -1.53
N MET A 56 12.32 3.70 -1.61
CA MET A 56 11.12 4.41 -1.15
C MET A 56 10.32 3.73 -0.05
N VAL A 57 10.60 2.48 0.28
CA VAL A 57 9.87 1.78 1.35
C VAL A 57 10.82 1.49 2.50
N GLU A 58 10.44 1.90 3.71
CA GLU A 58 11.11 1.43 4.91
C GLU A 58 10.84 -0.07 5.09
N SER A 59 11.82 -0.80 5.63
CA SER A 59 11.79 -2.26 5.67
C SER A 59 10.68 -2.84 6.55
N THR A 60 10.15 -2.06 7.48
CA THR A 60 9.15 -2.56 8.43
C THR A 60 7.74 -2.23 7.97
N ILE A 61 6.93 -3.28 7.79
CA ILE A 61 5.50 -3.16 7.53
C ILE A 61 4.77 -3.68 8.75
N THR A 62 3.85 -2.90 9.29
CA THR A 62 3.10 -3.26 10.48
C THR A 62 1.66 -3.59 10.10
N ILE A 63 1.13 -4.64 10.70
CA ILE A 63 -0.25 -5.09 10.47
C ILE A 63 -1.04 -4.95 11.77
N ASP A 64 -2.23 -4.37 11.67
CA ASP A 64 -3.23 -4.40 12.73
C ASP A 64 -4.38 -5.28 12.25
N ALA A 65 -4.35 -6.55 12.63
CA ALA A 65 -5.33 -7.53 12.17
C ALA A 65 -6.73 -7.31 12.77
N THR A 66 -6.79 -6.67 13.93
CA THR A 66 -8.07 -6.37 14.60
C THR A 66 -8.88 -5.36 13.80
N ASN A 67 -8.23 -4.33 13.29
CA ASN A 67 -8.88 -3.26 12.52
C ASN A 67 -8.69 -3.40 11.01
N ASN A 68 -7.95 -4.41 10.57
CA ASN A 68 -7.62 -4.63 9.15
C ASN A 68 -6.85 -3.46 8.53
N TYR A 69 -5.85 -2.96 9.27
CA TYR A 69 -4.97 -1.90 8.81
C TYR A 69 -3.60 -2.45 8.46
N VAL A 70 -2.99 -1.89 7.44
CA VAL A 70 -1.57 -2.08 7.12
C VAL A 70 -0.89 -0.72 7.14
N TYR A 71 0.25 -0.63 7.82
CA TYR A 71 1.04 0.58 7.89
C TYR A 71 2.30 0.40 7.07
N VAL A 72 2.48 1.25 6.06
CA VAL A 72 3.65 1.28 5.20
C VAL A 72 4.29 2.66 5.32
N THR A 73 5.58 2.70 5.58
CA THR A 73 6.32 3.96 5.63
C THR A 73 7.02 4.19 4.30
N ALA A 74 6.59 5.23 3.59
CA ALA A 74 7.21 5.67 2.34
C ALA A 74 8.17 6.81 2.62
N LYS A 75 9.29 6.80 1.90
CA LYS A 75 10.34 7.83 2.03
C LYS A 75 10.78 8.28 0.65
N ASP A 76 11.45 9.42 0.60
CA ASP A 76 12.05 9.98 -0.63
C ASP A 76 11.05 10.13 -1.78
N GLY A 77 11.48 9.95 -3.00
CA GLY A 77 10.68 10.18 -4.19
C GLY A 77 11.02 11.51 -4.85
N VAL A 78 10.73 11.62 -6.14
CA VAL A 78 11.06 12.80 -6.95
C VAL A 78 9.85 13.72 -7.00
N ASP A 79 10.06 15.00 -6.72
CA ASP A 79 9.02 16.02 -6.82
C ASP A 79 8.38 16.02 -8.22
N GLY A 80 7.06 16.05 -8.24
CA GLY A 80 6.30 16.01 -9.48
C GLY A 80 6.06 14.63 -10.04
N SER A 81 6.58 13.59 -9.41
CA SER A 81 6.44 12.20 -9.87
C SER A 81 5.35 11.45 -9.13
N ASP A 82 4.76 10.50 -9.80
CA ASP A 82 3.77 9.60 -9.25
C ASP A 82 4.33 8.18 -9.19
N TYR A 83 3.92 7.44 -8.18
CA TYR A 83 4.38 6.07 -7.96
C TYR A 83 3.21 5.17 -7.63
N THR A 84 3.34 3.89 -8.01
CA THR A 84 2.37 2.86 -7.62
C THR A 84 2.89 2.14 -6.38
N LEU A 85 2.10 2.15 -5.31
CA LEU A 85 2.32 1.29 -4.15
C LEU A 85 1.49 0.03 -4.36
N ARG A 86 2.16 -1.09 -4.58
CA ARG A 86 1.49 -2.38 -4.73
C ARG A 86 1.52 -3.10 -3.40
N LEU A 87 0.34 -3.28 -2.82
CA LEU A 87 0.16 -3.96 -1.56
C LEU A 87 -0.36 -5.36 -1.82
N LYS A 88 0.40 -6.36 -1.38
CA LYS A 88 0.02 -7.77 -1.46
C LYS A 88 -0.25 -8.28 -0.06
N THR A 89 -1.45 -8.80 0.17
CA THR A 89 -1.87 -9.29 1.48
C THR A 89 -2.26 -10.75 1.43
N THR A 90 -2.00 -11.46 2.53
CA THR A 90 -2.41 -12.86 2.69
C THR A 90 -3.46 -12.94 3.79
N TRP A 91 -4.54 -13.62 3.48
CA TRP A 91 -5.70 -13.77 4.35
C TRP A 91 -5.97 -15.24 4.62
N THR A 92 -6.27 -15.56 5.86
CA THR A 92 -6.52 -16.94 6.27
C THR A 92 -7.88 -17.10 6.94
N LYS A 93 -8.46 -18.29 6.78
CA LYS A 93 -9.69 -18.68 7.44
C LYS A 93 -9.61 -20.18 7.72
N THR A 94 -10.05 -20.59 8.92
CA THR A 94 -10.01 -22.00 9.33
C THR A 94 -10.66 -22.92 8.29
N ALA A 95 -9.95 -23.98 7.93
CA ALA A 95 -10.40 -25.00 6.98
C ALA A 95 -10.64 -24.50 5.56
N GLN A 96 -10.10 -23.32 5.22
CA GLN A 96 -10.19 -22.75 3.86
C GLN A 96 -8.80 -22.47 3.31
N PRO A 97 -8.62 -22.52 1.98
CA PRO A 97 -7.35 -22.10 1.37
C PRO A 97 -7.06 -20.64 1.67
N ASN A 98 -5.77 -20.31 1.79
CA ASN A 98 -5.36 -18.92 1.95
C ASN A 98 -5.75 -18.11 0.72
N GLN A 99 -6.13 -16.86 0.94
CA GLN A 99 -6.42 -15.92 -0.14
C GLN A 99 -5.29 -14.90 -0.23
N LEU A 100 -4.87 -14.64 -1.45
CA LEU A 100 -3.90 -13.60 -1.74
C LEU A 100 -4.63 -12.46 -2.44
N ASP A 101 -4.46 -11.25 -1.94
CA ASP A 101 -5.06 -10.07 -2.54
C ASP A 101 -3.97 -9.06 -2.89
N GLU A 102 -4.11 -8.41 -4.04
CA GLU A 102 -3.13 -7.43 -4.51
C GLU A 102 -3.88 -6.17 -4.93
N LYS A 103 -3.49 -5.04 -4.35
CA LYS A 103 -4.10 -3.74 -4.62
C LYS A 103 -3.03 -2.73 -4.96
N ASP A 104 -3.34 -1.86 -5.90
CA ASP A 104 -2.48 -0.75 -6.29
C ASP A 104 -3.03 0.54 -5.73
N LEU A 105 -2.14 1.32 -5.10
CA LEU A 105 -2.45 2.63 -4.55
C LEU A 105 -1.51 3.64 -5.20
N LEU A 106 -1.96 4.88 -5.33
CA LEU A 106 -1.17 5.93 -5.95
C LEU A 106 -0.50 6.78 -4.88
N ILE A 107 0.81 7.00 -5.05
CA ILE A 107 1.55 7.96 -4.23
C ILE A 107 1.96 9.10 -5.15
N GLN A 108 1.50 10.30 -4.83
CA GLN A 108 1.88 11.51 -5.53
C GLN A 108 2.91 12.27 -4.71
N VAL A 109 4.10 12.46 -5.26
CA VAL A 109 5.17 13.19 -4.60
C VAL A 109 5.14 14.63 -5.08
N ARG A 110 4.87 15.55 -4.17
CA ARG A 110 4.72 16.97 -4.48
C ARG A 110 5.35 17.82 -3.39
N GLN A 111 6.16 18.77 -3.79
CA GLN A 111 6.70 19.78 -2.89
C GLN A 111 5.61 20.78 -2.54
N LYS A 112 5.44 21.08 -1.25
CA LYS A 112 4.52 22.15 -0.85
C LYS A 112 4.95 23.46 -1.47
N GLY A 113 4.03 24.14 -2.13
CA GLY A 113 4.24 25.48 -2.64
C GLY A 113 4.13 26.52 -1.53
N TYR A 114 4.99 27.50 -1.57
CA TYR A 114 4.97 28.62 -0.64
C TYR A 114 4.95 29.91 -1.40
#